data_7bbea2625d205e5319870c3f7be205dc
#
_entry.id   7bbea2625d205e5319870c3f7be205dc
#
_cell.length_a   1.000
_cell.length_b   1.000
_cell.length_c   1.000
_cell.angle_alpha   90.00
_cell.angle_beta   90.00
_cell.angle_gamma   90.00
#
_symmetry.space_group_name_H-M   'P 1'
#
loop_
_entity.id
_entity.type
_entity.pdbx_description
1 polymer ?
#
loop_
_entity_poly.entity_id
_entity_poly.type
_entity_poly.pdbx_seq_one_letter_code
_entity_poly.pdbx_strand_id
1 'polypeptide(L)'
;MSDARRRRAIGLGLVATAAVGWGTWPIILKNAPMPAALQSAVLMAVLTLASLPVMLRDRVRVRPTLGEWAGVAWLGVGDALNVVLFFAAYQRTTVAIAVLTHYLTPIFVALAAPLVLREKARLRTFGAVAVAFAGLVLLLEPWRVGLGRNDVVGAALGAGSAVFYASNVLVNKRLVRSFSGSEMMFFHGLVATPLLFALVPPHEYALVSRSACVVVLLGALGPGALCGLLFVWGLRRIAASQASVLTLLEPFVAVVLAAAVMGERVGLVSLVGGTLILAGALLVVTGPVPGTNTTSGDEPKGGVDSAA
;
A
#
# COMPACT_ATOMS: atom_id res chain seq x y z
N MET A 1 25.88 9.70 -9.84
CA MET A 1 24.85 9.34 -8.82
C MET A 1 25.32 8.06 -8.16
N SER A 2 25.47 8.00 -6.83
CA SER A 2 25.91 6.79 -6.14
C SER A 2 24.92 5.64 -6.37
N ASP A 3 25.38 4.39 -6.36
CA ASP A 3 24.54 3.21 -6.57
C ASP A 3 23.36 3.15 -5.57
N ALA A 4 23.60 3.53 -4.32
CA ALA A 4 22.56 3.64 -3.28
C ALA A 4 21.47 4.66 -3.62
N ARG A 5 21.83 5.82 -4.18
CA ARG A 5 20.85 6.83 -4.64
C ARG A 5 20.03 6.30 -5.81
N ARG A 6 20.66 5.63 -6.77
CA ARG A 6 19.98 5.03 -7.92
C ARG A 6 19.00 3.94 -7.47
N ARG A 7 19.44 3.01 -6.61
CA ARG A 7 18.57 1.94 -6.06
C ARG A 7 17.36 2.50 -5.32
N ARG A 8 17.56 3.53 -4.51
CA ARG A 8 16.46 4.21 -3.80
C ARG A 8 15.49 4.89 -4.77
N ALA A 9 15.98 5.64 -5.74
CA ALA A 9 15.14 6.32 -6.74
C ALA A 9 14.26 5.32 -7.51
N ILE A 10 14.83 4.18 -7.93
CA ILE A 10 14.08 3.09 -8.54
C ILE A 10 13.00 2.57 -7.58
N GLY A 11 13.33 2.35 -6.30
CA GLY A 11 12.37 1.86 -5.31
C GLY A 11 11.18 2.81 -5.10
N LEU A 12 11.46 4.11 -4.98
CA LEU A 12 10.43 5.15 -4.86
C LEU A 12 9.54 5.20 -6.10
N GLY A 13 10.13 5.16 -7.30
CA GLY A 13 9.41 5.15 -8.57
C GLY A 13 8.49 3.94 -8.71
N LEU A 14 8.97 2.73 -8.37
CA LEU A 14 8.17 1.50 -8.42
C LEU A 14 6.96 1.56 -7.49
N VAL A 15 7.14 2.02 -6.25
CA VAL A 15 6.02 2.14 -5.29
C VAL A 15 5.05 3.23 -5.71
N ALA A 16 5.52 4.39 -6.18
CA ALA A 16 4.65 5.46 -6.66
C ALA A 16 3.83 4.99 -7.89
N THR A 17 4.46 4.30 -8.85
CA THR A 17 3.75 3.73 -10.01
C THR A 17 2.69 2.71 -9.57
N ALA A 18 2.99 1.86 -8.60
CA ALA A 18 2.03 0.92 -8.05
C ALA A 18 0.82 1.65 -7.43
N ALA A 19 1.05 2.67 -6.62
CA ALA A 19 -0.01 3.46 -5.98
C ALA A 19 -0.89 4.19 -7.01
N VAL A 20 -0.28 4.78 -8.05
CA VAL A 20 -1.02 5.39 -9.17
C VAL A 20 -1.87 4.36 -9.91
N GLY A 21 -1.32 3.17 -10.17
CA GLY A 21 -2.07 2.09 -10.81
C GLY A 21 -3.25 1.61 -9.96
N TRP A 22 -3.08 1.47 -8.65
CA TRP A 22 -4.18 1.12 -7.74
C TRP A 22 -5.26 2.21 -7.71
N GLY A 23 -4.91 3.48 -7.84
CA GLY A 23 -5.88 4.59 -7.97
C GLY A 23 -6.81 4.49 -9.18
N THR A 24 -6.56 3.58 -10.14
CA THR A 24 -7.46 3.34 -11.28
C THR A 24 -8.64 2.42 -10.95
N TRP A 25 -8.64 1.73 -9.80
CA TRP A 25 -9.68 0.78 -9.41
C TRP A 25 -11.12 1.32 -9.49
N PRO A 26 -11.44 2.56 -9.07
CA PRO A 26 -12.82 3.06 -9.15
C PRO A 26 -13.39 3.01 -10.56
N ILE A 27 -12.58 3.27 -11.60
CA ILE A 27 -13.02 3.19 -13.00
C ILE A 27 -13.32 1.75 -13.39
N ILE A 28 -12.46 0.81 -12.98
CA ILE A 28 -12.63 -0.62 -13.27
C ILE A 28 -13.89 -1.14 -12.57
N LEU A 29 -14.06 -0.83 -11.29
CA LEU A 29 -15.20 -1.28 -10.49
C LEU A 29 -16.53 -0.76 -11.01
N LYS A 30 -16.58 0.50 -11.47
CA LYS A 30 -17.79 1.08 -12.07
C LYS A 30 -18.28 0.32 -13.31
N ASN A 31 -17.34 -0.23 -14.08
CA ASN A 31 -17.63 -0.94 -15.32
C ASN A 31 -17.75 -2.47 -15.14
N ALA A 32 -17.58 -2.97 -13.92
CA ALA A 32 -17.65 -4.40 -13.60
C ALA A 32 -18.61 -4.62 -12.42
N PRO A 33 -19.93 -4.64 -12.65
CA PRO A 33 -20.89 -4.94 -11.60
C PRO A 33 -20.73 -6.40 -11.14
N MET A 34 -19.93 -6.57 -10.10
CA MET A 34 -19.64 -7.83 -9.43
C MET A 34 -19.60 -7.57 -7.92
N PRO A 35 -20.16 -8.45 -7.08
CA PRO A 35 -20.09 -8.30 -5.63
C PRO A 35 -18.64 -8.14 -5.14
N ALA A 36 -18.43 -7.25 -4.19
CA ALA A 36 -17.08 -6.85 -3.76
C ALA A 36 -16.26 -8.01 -3.17
N ALA A 37 -16.92 -8.93 -2.44
CA ALA A 37 -16.26 -10.13 -1.92
C ALA A 37 -15.72 -11.02 -3.05
N LEU A 38 -16.54 -11.26 -4.08
CA LEU A 38 -16.14 -12.06 -5.24
C LEU A 38 -15.07 -11.36 -6.08
N GLN A 39 -15.16 -10.03 -6.26
CA GLN A 39 -14.08 -9.26 -6.94
C GLN A 39 -12.74 -9.48 -6.26
N SER A 40 -12.69 -9.41 -4.93
CA SER A 40 -11.46 -9.58 -4.16
C SER A 40 -10.90 -10.99 -4.26
N ALA A 41 -11.78 -12.01 -4.22
CA ALA A 41 -11.37 -13.40 -4.38
C ALA A 41 -10.80 -13.66 -5.79
N VAL A 42 -11.46 -13.15 -6.84
CA VAL A 42 -10.99 -13.25 -8.23
C VAL A 42 -9.69 -12.48 -8.42
N LEU A 43 -9.60 -11.24 -7.90
CA LEU A 43 -8.38 -10.44 -7.94
C LEU A 43 -7.20 -11.21 -7.34
N MET A 44 -7.37 -11.77 -6.14
CA MET A 44 -6.32 -12.53 -5.46
C MET A 44 -5.94 -13.80 -6.23
N ALA A 45 -6.91 -14.53 -6.79
CA ALA A 45 -6.65 -15.70 -7.62
C ALA A 45 -5.84 -15.35 -8.87
N VAL A 46 -6.21 -14.28 -9.58
CA VAL A 46 -5.49 -13.83 -10.79
C VAL A 46 -4.08 -13.36 -10.43
N LEU A 47 -3.92 -12.59 -9.37
CA LEU A 47 -2.63 -12.15 -8.87
C LEU A 47 -1.73 -13.34 -8.52
N THR A 48 -2.27 -14.36 -7.85
CA THR A 48 -1.57 -15.60 -7.53
C THR A 48 -1.10 -16.31 -8.78
N LEU A 49 -2.01 -16.55 -9.73
CA LEU A 49 -1.70 -17.24 -10.97
C LEU A 49 -0.74 -16.44 -11.89
N ALA A 50 -0.92 -15.12 -11.99
CA ALA A 50 -0.06 -14.26 -12.79
C ALA A 50 1.36 -14.15 -12.21
N SER A 51 1.53 -14.29 -10.90
CA SER A 51 2.85 -14.29 -10.28
C SER A 51 3.64 -15.59 -10.51
N LEU A 52 2.98 -16.70 -10.82
CA LEU A 52 3.60 -18.02 -11.01
C LEU A 52 4.72 -18.03 -12.08
N PRO A 53 4.50 -17.58 -13.33
CA PRO A 53 5.56 -17.61 -14.35
C PRO A 53 6.74 -16.69 -14.00
N VAL A 54 6.49 -15.59 -13.30
CA VAL A 54 7.55 -14.69 -12.80
C VAL A 54 8.31 -15.36 -11.67
N MET A 55 7.62 -16.00 -10.73
CA MET A 55 8.20 -16.76 -9.63
C MET A 55 9.11 -17.88 -10.13
N LEU A 56 8.71 -18.62 -11.16
CA LEU A 56 9.52 -19.71 -11.70
C LEU A 56 10.85 -19.23 -12.29
N ARG A 57 10.93 -17.96 -12.71
CA ARG A 57 12.14 -17.33 -13.26
C ARG A 57 12.96 -16.56 -12.22
N ASP A 58 12.30 -15.97 -11.21
CA ASP A 58 12.89 -15.06 -10.21
C ASP A 58 12.91 -15.72 -8.81
N ARG A 59 13.46 -16.94 -8.71
CA ARG A 59 13.59 -17.64 -7.44
C ARG A 59 14.78 -17.14 -6.63
N VAL A 60 14.54 -16.86 -5.34
CA VAL A 60 15.63 -16.63 -4.38
C VAL A 60 16.20 -18.00 -3.96
N ARG A 61 17.53 -18.16 -4.07
CA ARG A 61 18.22 -19.42 -3.75
C ARG A 61 18.48 -19.62 -2.23
N VAL A 62 17.76 -18.93 -1.38
CA VAL A 62 17.85 -19.07 0.08
C VAL A 62 16.76 -20.03 0.53
N ARG A 63 17.08 -20.95 1.45
CA ARG A 63 16.05 -21.81 2.07
C ARG A 63 15.38 -21.05 3.18
N PRO A 64 14.06 -20.73 3.06
CA PRO A 64 13.34 -20.03 4.11
C PRO A 64 13.20 -20.91 5.35
N THR A 65 13.23 -20.27 6.51
CA THR A 65 12.97 -20.92 7.80
C THR A 65 11.48 -21.16 7.99
N LEU A 66 11.11 -22.03 8.94
CA LEU A 66 9.70 -22.26 9.29
C LEU A 66 9.00 -20.96 9.73
N GLY A 67 9.70 -20.07 10.47
CA GLY A 67 9.17 -18.77 10.87
C GLY A 67 8.89 -17.83 9.69
N GLU A 68 9.70 -17.91 8.62
CA GLU A 68 9.47 -17.12 7.40
C GLU A 68 8.28 -17.67 6.60
N TRP A 69 8.10 -18.98 6.55
CA TRP A 69 6.89 -19.61 5.99
C TRP A 69 5.63 -19.26 6.79
N ALA A 70 5.71 -19.23 8.12
CA ALA A 70 4.62 -18.72 8.96
C ALA A 70 4.31 -17.24 8.65
N GLY A 71 5.34 -16.43 8.35
CA GLY A 71 5.16 -15.06 7.88
C GLY A 71 4.42 -14.98 6.54
N VAL A 72 4.72 -15.86 5.59
CA VAL A 72 3.99 -15.95 4.30
C VAL A 72 2.53 -16.36 4.51
N ALA A 73 2.27 -17.35 5.37
CA ALA A 73 0.91 -17.75 5.74
C ALA A 73 0.16 -16.58 6.40
N TRP A 74 0.83 -15.84 7.29
CA TRP A 74 0.26 -14.64 7.91
C TRP A 74 -0.10 -13.57 6.88
N LEU A 75 0.74 -13.36 5.84
CA LEU A 75 0.40 -12.42 4.75
C LEU A 75 -0.94 -12.79 4.10
N GLY A 76 -1.15 -14.08 3.81
CA GLY A 76 -2.40 -14.52 3.20
C GLY A 76 -3.61 -14.35 4.10
N VAL A 77 -3.49 -14.72 5.38
CA VAL A 77 -4.55 -14.51 6.38
C VAL A 77 -4.79 -13.02 6.62
N GLY A 78 -3.70 -12.25 6.75
CA GLY A 78 -3.77 -10.80 6.96
C GLY A 78 -4.42 -10.06 5.79
N ASP A 79 -4.17 -10.49 4.54
CA ASP A 79 -4.85 -9.92 3.37
C ASP A 79 -6.35 -10.25 3.38
N ALA A 80 -6.72 -11.48 3.68
CA ALA A 80 -8.13 -11.87 3.77
C ALA A 80 -8.86 -11.05 4.86
N LEU A 81 -8.27 -10.93 6.05
CA LEU A 81 -8.85 -10.15 7.15
C LEU A 81 -8.90 -8.66 6.84
N ASN A 82 -7.86 -8.10 6.22
CA ASN A 82 -7.85 -6.73 5.75
C ASN A 82 -9.04 -6.45 4.82
N VAL A 83 -9.22 -7.28 3.80
CA VAL A 83 -10.28 -7.13 2.80
C VAL A 83 -11.66 -7.26 3.44
N VAL A 84 -11.88 -8.28 4.28
CA VAL A 84 -13.17 -8.51 4.95
C VAL A 84 -13.55 -7.34 5.85
N LEU A 85 -12.62 -6.84 6.66
CA LEU A 85 -12.87 -5.72 7.55
C LEU A 85 -13.13 -4.43 6.77
N PHE A 86 -12.40 -4.22 5.68
CA PHE A 86 -12.59 -3.05 4.83
C PHE A 86 -13.95 -3.04 4.15
N PHE A 87 -14.40 -4.17 3.59
CA PHE A 87 -15.74 -4.25 3.03
C PHE A 87 -16.85 -4.18 4.09
N ALA A 88 -16.63 -4.77 5.26
CA ALA A 88 -17.55 -4.61 6.37
C ALA A 88 -17.67 -3.14 6.83
N ALA A 89 -16.57 -2.36 6.75
CA ALA A 89 -16.59 -0.92 6.98
C ALA A 89 -17.48 -0.21 5.96
N TYR A 90 -17.30 -0.50 4.65
CA TYR A 90 -18.16 0.09 3.60
C TYR A 90 -19.65 -0.17 3.77
N GLN A 91 -20.03 -1.30 4.36
CA GLN A 91 -21.43 -1.64 4.62
C GLN A 91 -22.02 -0.90 5.84
N ARG A 92 -21.16 -0.31 6.67
CA ARG A 92 -21.58 0.30 7.95
C ARG A 92 -21.46 1.82 7.96
N THR A 93 -20.61 2.37 7.09
CA THR A 93 -20.36 3.82 7.05
C THR A 93 -20.19 4.32 5.62
N THR A 94 -19.90 5.60 5.47
CA THR A 94 -19.63 6.20 4.16
C THR A 94 -18.26 5.78 3.62
N VAL A 95 -18.14 5.83 2.30
CA VAL A 95 -16.87 5.57 1.60
C VAL A 95 -15.73 6.42 2.17
N ALA A 96 -16.01 7.71 2.45
CA ALA A 96 -15.01 8.62 2.99
C ALA A 96 -14.47 8.16 4.34
N ILE A 97 -15.33 7.76 5.28
CA ILE A 97 -14.93 7.29 6.61
C ILE A 97 -14.20 5.94 6.50
N ALA A 98 -14.73 5.00 5.71
CA ALA A 98 -14.11 3.68 5.52
C ALA A 98 -12.70 3.82 4.94
N VAL A 99 -12.52 4.63 3.88
CA VAL A 99 -11.23 4.89 3.24
C VAL A 99 -10.29 5.61 4.20
N LEU A 100 -10.76 6.69 4.87
CA LEU A 100 -9.92 7.45 5.79
C LEU A 100 -9.36 6.57 6.91
N THR A 101 -10.18 5.71 7.50
CA THR A 101 -9.77 4.84 8.60
C THR A 101 -8.89 3.68 8.13
N HIS A 102 -9.11 3.15 6.93
CA HIS A 102 -8.20 2.18 6.29
C HIS A 102 -6.82 2.79 6.03
N TYR A 103 -6.74 4.04 5.60
CA TYR A 103 -5.48 4.76 5.37
C TYR A 103 -4.80 5.29 6.65
N LEU A 104 -5.23 4.85 7.85
CA LEU A 104 -4.39 4.90 9.05
C LEU A 104 -3.15 3.99 8.92
N THR A 105 -3.13 3.10 7.93
CA THR A 105 -2.01 2.20 7.62
C THR A 105 -0.64 2.90 7.60
N PRO A 106 -0.40 4.03 6.93
CA PRO A 106 0.89 4.71 6.96
C PRO A 106 1.32 5.17 8.36
N ILE A 107 0.36 5.55 9.20
CA ILE A 107 0.62 5.92 10.60
C ILE A 107 1.07 4.69 11.38
N PHE A 108 0.34 3.58 11.26
CA PHE A 108 0.68 2.33 11.94
C PHE A 108 2.03 1.78 11.47
N VAL A 109 2.32 1.82 10.18
CA VAL A 109 3.63 1.42 9.64
C VAL A 109 4.74 2.34 10.17
N ALA A 110 4.55 3.66 10.17
CA ALA A 110 5.57 4.61 10.65
C ALA A 110 5.89 4.40 12.14
N LEU A 111 4.89 4.09 12.96
CA LEU A 111 5.05 3.82 14.37
C LEU A 111 5.68 2.44 14.65
N ALA A 112 5.29 1.42 13.88
CA ALA A 112 5.73 0.05 14.13
C ALA A 112 7.05 -0.32 13.43
N ALA A 113 7.41 0.31 12.30
CA ALA A 113 8.62 -0.01 11.55
C ALA A 113 9.92 0.12 12.37
N PRO A 114 10.11 1.12 13.25
CA PRO A 114 11.28 1.18 14.10
C PRO A 114 11.41 -0.02 15.04
N LEU A 115 10.29 -0.51 15.57
CA LEU A 115 10.24 -1.63 16.52
C LEU A 115 10.40 -2.98 15.82
N VAL A 116 9.66 -3.19 14.71
CA VAL A 116 9.57 -4.50 14.02
C VAL A 116 10.73 -4.71 13.05
N LEU A 117 11.12 -3.66 12.32
CA LEU A 117 12.13 -3.72 11.25
C LEU A 117 13.45 -3.10 11.66
N ARG A 118 13.55 -2.49 12.86
CA ARG A 118 14.69 -1.70 13.31
C ARG A 118 15.06 -0.57 12.33
N GLU A 119 14.05 -0.03 11.63
CA GLU A 119 14.22 1.16 10.79
C GLU A 119 14.45 2.38 11.67
N LYS A 120 15.34 3.30 11.24
CA LYS A 120 15.57 4.54 11.99
C LYS A 120 14.31 5.42 11.91
N ALA A 121 13.71 5.72 13.05
CA ALA A 121 12.64 6.70 13.16
C ALA A 121 13.17 8.09 12.76
N ARG A 122 12.65 8.64 11.68
CA ARG A 122 13.06 9.96 11.18
C ARG A 122 11.91 10.94 11.34
N LEU A 123 12.14 12.06 11.99
CA LEU A 123 11.13 13.12 12.17
C LEU A 123 10.52 13.55 10.82
N ARG A 124 11.35 13.62 9.79
CA ARG A 124 10.88 13.92 8.41
C ARG A 124 9.86 12.91 7.89
N THR A 125 10.01 11.62 8.19
CA THR A 125 9.05 10.59 7.77
C THR A 125 7.72 10.78 8.50
N PHE A 126 7.75 11.05 9.81
CA PHE A 126 6.55 11.36 10.57
C PHE A 126 5.87 12.64 10.06
N GLY A 127 6.65 13.69 9.75
CA GLY A 127 6.14 14.90 9.12
C GLY A 127 5.48 14.63 7.77
N ALA A 128 6.09 13.78 6.92
CA ALA A 128 5.52 13.40 5.64
C ALA A 128 4.20 12.61 5.80
N VAL A 129 4.14 11.68 6.77
CA VAL A 129 2.90 10.96 7.13
C VAL A 129 1.83 11.93 7.59
N ALA A 130 2.16 12.86 8.50
CA ALA A 130 1.21 13.82 9.03
C ALA A 130 0.64 14.75 7.94
N VAL A 131 1.51 15.29 7.07
CA VAL A 131 1.12 16.16 5.96
C VAL A 131 0.24 15.41 4.96
N ALA A 132 0.65 14.19 4.55
CA ALA A 132 -0.11 13.41 3.58
C ALA A 132 -1.46 12.94 4.16
N PHE A 133 -1.49 12.56 5.44
CA PHE A 133 -2.74 12.15 6.10
C PHE A 133 -3.69 13.34 6.33
N ALA A 134 -3.18 14.51 6.70
CA ALA A 134 -3.99 15.73 6.75
C ALA A 134 -4.56 16.07 5.36
N GLY A 135 -3.77 15.87 4.31
CA GLY A 135 -4.23 15.97 2.93
C GLY A 135 -5.35 15.00 2.60
N LEU A 136 -5.27 13.74 3.05
CA LEU A 136 -6.31 12.75 2.86
C LEU A 136 -7.61 13.13 3.59
N VAL A 137 -7.51 13.65 4.81
CA VAL A 137 -8.66 14.15 5.57
C VAL A 137 -9.38 15.27 4.80
N LEU A 138 -8.62 16.24 4.25
CA LEU A 138 -9.18 17.32 3.43
C LEU A 138 -9.73 16.80 2.10
N LEU A 139 -9.09 15.83 1.47
CA LEU A 139 -9.52 15.26 0.20
C LEU A 139 -10.88 14.57 0.30
N LEU A 140 -11.11 13.84 1.40
CA LEU A 140 -12.31 13.04 1.64
C LEU A 140 -13.43 13.79 2.37
N GLU A 141 -13.14 14.94 2.96
CA GLU A 141 -14.09 15.83 3.64
C GLU A 141 -15.09 15.08 4.57
N PRO A 142 -14.63 14.26 5.54
CA PRO A 142 -15.49 13.39 6.34
C PRO A 142 -16.51 14.15 7.21
N TRP A 143 -16.30 15.45 7.45
CA TRP A 143 -17.22 16.32 8.19
C TRP A 143 -18.51 16.66 7.45
N ARG A 144 -18.59 16.40 6.13
CA ARG A 144 -19.82 16.59 5.35
C ARG A 144 -20.88 15.55 5.66
N VAL A 145 -20.52 14.53 6.41
CA VAL A 145 -21.43 13.43 6.78
C VAL A 145 -21.69 13.47 8.27
N GLY A 146 -22.95 13.44 8.66
CA GLY A 146 -23.33 13.32 10.07
C GLY A 146 -22.85 11.97 10.63
N LEU A 147 -22.20 11.98 11.81
CA LEU A 147 -21.72 10.77 12.45
C LEU A 147 -22.81 10.09 13.27
N GLY A 148 -23.21 8.88 12.88
CA GLY A 148 -24.11 8.01 13.62
C GLY A 148 -23.38 6.83 14.28
N ARG A 149 -24.11 6.01 15.04
CA ARG A 149 -23.57 4.81 15.70
C ARG A 149 -22.92 3.83 14.70
N ASN A 150 -23.52 3.68 13.53
CA ASN A 150 -22.99 2.81 12.48
C ASN A 150 -21.66 3.32 11.92
N ASP A 151 -21.47 4.65 11.88
CA ASP A 151 -20.21 5.23 11.39
C ASP A 151 -19.05 4.97 12.35
N VAL A 152 -19.29 4.94 13.66
CA VAL A 152 -18.28 4.54 14.66
C VAL A 152 -17.87 3.08 14.46
N VAL A 153 -18.85 2.18 14.23
CA VAL A 153 -18.56 0.76 13.96
C VAL A 153 -17.81 0.61 12.63
N GLY A 154 -18.23 1.30 11.58
CA GLY A 154 -17.57 1.32 10.29
C GLY A 154 -16.13 1.84 10.38
N ALA A 155 -15.92 2.94 11.12
CA ALA A 155 -14.58 3.49 11.36
C ALA A 155 -13.67 2.51 12.12
N ALA A 156 -14.20 1.81 13.14
CA ALA A 156 -13.46 0.80 13.89
C ALA A 156 -13.06 -0.39 12.99
N LEU A 157 -13.97 -0.85 12.11
CA LEU A 157 -13.69 -1.90 11.13
C LEU A 157 -12.61 -1.45 10.11
N GLY A 158 -12.70 -0.22 9.60
CA GLY A 158 -11.70 0.36 8.72
C GLY A 158 -10.32 0.49 9.39
N ALA A 159 -10.28 0.93 10.65
CA ALA A 159 -9.03 0.97 11.43
C ALA A 159 -8.47 -0.44 11.70
N GLY A 160 -9.33 -1.42 11.98
CA GLY A 160 -8.93 -2.83 12.09
C GLY A 160 -8.30 -3.35 10.78
N SER A 161 -8.92 -3.05 9.63
CA SER A 161 -8.36 -3.33 8.31
C SER A 161 -6.98 -2.69 8.13
N ALA A 162 -6.80 -1.43 8.54
CA ALA A 162 -5.50 -0.75 8.48
C ALA A 162 -4.42 -1.43 9.32
N VAL A 163 -4.76 -2.01 10.46
CA VAL A 163 -3.81 -2.80 11.29
C VAL A 163 -3.30 -4.02 10.53
N PHE A 164 -4.20 -4.78 9.89
CA PHE A 164 -3.79 -5.96 9.10
C PHE A 164 -2.98 -5.54 7.87
N TYR A 165 -3.38 -4.48 7.18
CA TYR A 165 -2.60 -3.97 6.05
C TYR A 165 -1.20 -3.48 6.48
N ALA A 166 -1.10 -2.73 7.58
CA ALA A 166 0.19 -2.33 8.14
C ALA A 166 1.06 -3.53 8.52
N SER A 167 0.47 -4.55 9.17
CA SER A 167 1.14 -5.81 9.47
C SER A 167 1.69 -6.46 8.19
N ASN A 168 0.89 -6.53 7.12
CA ASN A 168 1.31 -7.10 5.85
C ASN A 168 2.48 -6.32 5.21
N VAL A 169 2.46 -4.98 5.24
CA VAL A 169 3.60 -4.16 4.77
C VAL A 169 4.88 -4.48 5.55
N LEU A 170 4.78 -4.59 6.88
CA LEU A 170 5.93 -4.88 7.75
C LEU A 170 6.47 -6.31 7.55
N VAL A 171 5.58 -7.31 7.46
CA VAL A 171 5.95 -8.71 7.23
C VAL A 171 6.54 -8.87 5.83
N ASN A 172 5.94 -8.30 4.78
CA ASN A 172 6.52 -8.26 3.45
C ASN A 172 7.94 -7.69 3.49
N LYS A 173 8.14 -6.55 4.16
CA LYS A 173 9.46 -5.91 4.27
C LYS A 173 10.48 -6.80 4.97
N ARG A 174 10.07 -7.60 5.94
CA ARG A 174 10.94 -8.57 6.62
C ARG A 174 11.32 -9.74 5.71
N LEU A 175 10.35 -10.23 4.93
CA LEU A 175 10.50 -11.43 4.10
C LEU A 175 11.24 -11.20 2.76
N VAL A 176 11.39 -9.94 2.31
CA VAL A 176 12.08 -9.62 1.03
C VAL A 176 13.53 -10.09 0.95
N ARG A 177 14.12 -10.56 2.05
CA ARG A 177 15.47 -11.12 2.11
C ARG A 177 15.49 -12.60 1.71
N SER A 178 14.42 -13.32 2.01
CA SER A 178 14.31 -14.79 1.87
C SER A 178 13.40 -15.20 0.71
N PHE A 179 12.56 -14.32 0.24
CA PHE A 179 11.66 -14.54 -0.90
C PHE A 179 11.81 -13.44 -1.95
N SER A 180 11.65 -13.81 -3.23
CA SER A 180 11.43 -12.82 -4.27
C SER A 180 10.05 -12.18 -4.12
N GLY A 181 9.81 -11.04 -4.80
CA GLY A 181 8.50 -10.41 -4.79
C GLY A 181 7.42 -11.33 -5.37
N SER A 182 7.74 -12.04 -6.44
CA SER A 182 6.84 -12.99 -7.09
C SER A 182 6.58 -14.25 -6.26
N GLU A 183 7.59 -14.76 -5.54
CA GLU A 183 7.39 -15.86 -4.58
C GLU A 183 6.44 -15.46 -3.45
N MET A 184 6.63 -14.26 -2.87
CA MET A 184 5.72 -13.76 -1.85
C MET A 184 4.29 -13.62 -2.37
N MET A 185 4.12 -13.02 -3.57
CA MET A 185 2.80 -12.85 -4.18
C MET A 185 2.12 -14.19 -4.47
N PHE A 186 2.87 -15.18 -4.94
CA PHE A 186 2.33 -16.50 -5.22
C PHE A 186 1.94 -17.25 -3.95
N PHE A 187 2.86 -17.38 -2.99
CA PHE A 187 2.61 -18.22 -1.82
C PHE A 187 1.59 -17.62 -0.85
N HIS A 188 1.60 -16.30 -0.62
CA HIS A 188 0.55 -15.72 0.22
C HIS A 188 -0.82 -15.77 -0.46
N GLY A 189 -0.85 -15.63 -1.79
CA GLY A 189 -2.06 -15.76 -2.58
C GLY A 189 -2.67 -17.17 -2.54
N LEU A 190 -1.83 -18.23 -2.44
CA LEU A 190 -2.32 -19.60 -2.21
C LEU A 190 -3.07 -19.74 -0.90
N VAL A 191 -2.76 -18.92 0.11
CA VAL A 191 -3.47 -18.89 1.40
C VAL A 191 -4.68 -17.96 1.33
N ALA A 192 -4.51 -16.75 0.80
CA ALA A 192 -5.57 -15.74 0.77
C ALA A 192 -6.73 -16.12 -0.18
N THR A 193 -6.43 -16.69 -1.34
CA THR A 193 -7.44 -17.01 -2.35
C THR A 193 -8.53 -17.95 -1.82
N PRO A 194 -8.23 -19.15 -1.28
CA PRO A 194 -9.28 -20.03 -0.75
C PRO A 194 -10.05 -19.40 0.42
N LEU A 195 -9.39 -18.64 1.28
CA LEU A 195 -10.05 -17.93 2.36
C LEU A 195 -11.06 -16.92 1.85
N LEU A 196 -10.67 -16.11 0.84
CA LEU A 196 -11.56 -15.13 0.25
C LEU A 196 -12.74 -15.78 -0.48
N PHE A 197 -12.52 -16.86 -1.26
CA PHE A 197 -13.61 -17.58 -1.90
C PHE A 197 -14.56 -18.23 -0.89
N ALA A 198 -14.07 -18.75 0.23
CA ALA A 198 -14.91 -19.32 1.29
C ALA A 198 -15.82 -18.27 1.95
N LEU A 199 -15.50 -16.99 1.86
CA LEU A 199 -16.26 -15.88 2.42
C LEU A 199 -17.29 -15.31 1.43
N VAL A 200 -17.25 -15.72 0.13
CA VAL A 200 -18.23 -15.29 -0.88
C VAL A 200 -19.53 -16.06 -0.66
N PRO A 201 -20.68 -15.35 -0.44
CA PRO A 201 -21.96 -16.02 -0.33
C PRO A 201 -22.30 -16.78 -1.62
N PRO A 202 -22.84 -18.02 -1.57
CA PRO A 202 -23.09 -18.83 -2.77
C PRO A 202 -23.98 -18.16 -3.81
N HIS A 203 -24.95 -17.32 -3.40
CA HIS A 203 -25.84 -16.62 -4.31
C HIS A 203 -25.13 -15.53 -5.13
N GLU A 204 -24.00 -15.01 -4.66
CA GLU A 204 -23.24 -13.98 -5.38
C GLU A 204 -22.59 -14.50 -6.67
N TYR A 205 -22.28 -15.80 -6.75
CA TYR A 205 -21.72 -16.40 -7.96
C TYR A 205 -22.67 -16.33 -9.16
N ALA A 206 -23.98 -16.36 -8.91
CA ALA A 206 -25.01 -16.28 -9.96
C ALA A 206 -25.19 -14.84 -10.51
N LEU A 207 -24.68 -13.82 -9.82
CA LEU A 207 -24.83 -12.42 -10.19
C LEU A 207 -23.76 -11.94 -11.20
N VAL A 208 -22.85 -12.79 -11.59
CA VAL A 208 -21.67 -12.41 -12.38
C VAL A 208 -21.96 -12.48 -13.88
N SER A 209 -21.82 -11.35 -14.57
CA SER A 209 -21.86 -11.31 -16.03
C SER A 209 -20.48 -11.62 -16.65
N ARG A 210 -20.48 -12.13 -17.89
CA ARG A 210 -19.22 -12.39 -18.64
C ARG A 210 -18.41 -11.10 -18.84
N SER A 211 -19.06 -9.97 -19.11
CA SER A 211 -18.41 -8.67 -19.26
C SER A 211 -17.74 -8.21 -17.98
N ALA A 212 -18.41 -8.37 -16.82
CA ALA A 212 -17.81 -8.07 -15.51
C ALA A 212 -16.56 -8.94 -15.25
N CYS A 213 -16.59 -10.22 -15.61
CA CYS A 213 -15.40 -11.09 -15.52
C CYS A 213 -14.22 -10.54 -16.32
N VAL A 214 -14.44 -10.15 -17.58
CA VAL A 214 -13.36 -9.62 -18.43
C VAL A 214 -12.77 -8.35 -17.83
N VAL A 215 -13.61 -7.41 -17.39
CA VAL A 215 -13.14 -6.15 -16.80
C VAL A 215 -12.36 -6.40 -15.50
N VAL A 216 -12.86 -7.28 -14.63
CA VAL A 216 -12.16 -7.64 -13.38
C VAL A 216 -10.84 -8.37 -13.66
N LEU A 217 -10.80 -9.28 -14.66
CA LEU A 217 -9.56 -9.95 -15.05
C LEU A 217 -8.50 -8.97 -15.56
N LEU A 218 -8.88 -8.01 -16.42
CA LEU A 218 -7.96 -6.98 -16.90
C LEU A 218 -7.46 -6.09 -15.76
N GLY A 219 -8.35 -5.69 -14.85
CA GLY A 219 -8.00 -4.97 -13.64
C GLY A 219 -7.09 -5.77 -12.71
N ALA A 220 -7.35 -7.06 -12.57
CA ALA A 220 -6.55 -7.94 -11.74
C ALA A 220 -5.13 -8.16 -12.31
N LEU A 221 -4.97 -8.21 -13.63
CA LEU A 221 -3.64 -8.33 -14.26
C LEU A 221 -2.86 -7.01 -14.19
N GLY A 222 -3.46 -5.88 -14.54
CA GLY A 222 -2.83 -4.57 -14.56
C GLY A 222 -2.67 -3.98 -13.15
N PRO A 223 -3.67 -3.22 -12.65
CA PRO A 223 -3.61 -2.61 -11.31
C PRO A 223 -3.42 -3.64 -10.19
N GLY A 224 -3.91 -4.86 -10.34
CA GLY A 224 -3.72 -5.92 -9.36
C GLY A 224 -2.29 -6.49 -9.36
N ALA A 225 -2.02 -7.46 -10.24
CA ALA A 225 -0.80 -8.24 -10.22
C ALA A 225 0.45 -7.43 -10.56
N LEU A 226 0.41 -6.61 -11.63
CA LEU A 226 1.56 -5.81 -12.03
C LEU A 226 1.91 -4.78 -10.94
N CYS A 227 0.93 -4.02 -10.45
CA CYS A 227 1.20 -3.01 -9.41
C CYS A 227 1.60 -3.65 -8.09
N GLY A 228 1.03 -4.81 -7.72
CA GLY A 228 1.47 -5.59 -6.57
C GLY A 228 2.95 -6.00 -6.67
N LEU A 229 3.40 -6.52 -7.81
CA LEU A 229 4.81 -6.85 -8.06
C LEU A 229 5.70 -5.60 -7.99
N LEU A 230 5.29 -4.50 -8.62
CA LEU A 230 6.02 -3.21 -8.57
C LEU A 230 6.17 -2.73 -7.12
N PHE A 231 5.10 -2.81 -6.33
CA PHE A 231 5.13 -2.44 -4.92
C PHE A 231 6.15 -3.27 -4.14
N VAL A 232 6.11 -4.61 -4.24
CA VAL A 232 7.03 -5.48 -3.49
C VAL A 232 8.47 -5.30 -3.97
N TRP A 233 8.71 -5.15 -5.27
CA TRP A 233 10.05 -4.84 -5.81
C TRP A 233 10.56 -3.48 -5.33
N GLY A 234 9.69 -2.49 -5.23
CA GLY A 234 10.01 -1.18 -4.66
C GLY A 234 10.31 -1.26 -3.17
N LEU A 235 9.49 -1.99 -2.41
CA LEU A 235 9.61 -2.18 -0.97
C LEU A 235 10.96 -2.83 -0.57
N ARG A 236 11.56 -3.65 -1.44
CA ARG A 236 12.91 -4.19 -1.23
C ARG A 236 13.99 -3.10 -1.20
N ARG A 237 13.75 -1.93 -1.79
CA ARG A 237 14.73 -0.86 -2.02
C ARG A 237 14.57 0.36 -1.13
N ILE A 238 13.41 0.53 -0.50
CA ILE A 238 13.10 1.67 0.37
C ILE A 238 12.57 1.21 1.73
N ALA A 239 12.51 2.12 2.70
CA ALA A 239 11.93 1.84 4.01
C ALA A 239 10.42 1.57 3.90
N ALA A 240 9.88 0.72 4.78
CA ALA A 240 8.45 0.40 4.82
C ALA A 240 7.61 1.66 5.08
N SER A 241 8.08 2.52 5.98
CA SER A 241 7.47 3.81 6.28
C SER A 241 7.45 4.78 5.08
N GLN A 242 8.45 4.73 4.20
CA GLN A 242 8.46 5.51 2.97
C GLN A 242 7.46 4.95 1.94
N ALA A 243 7.42 3.63 1.81
CA ALA A 243 6.48 2.96 0.92
C ALA A 243 5.03 3.27 1.31
N SER A 244 4.70 3.18 2.60
CA SER A 244 3.33 3.43 3.08
C SER A 244 2.86 4.88 2.92
N VAL A 245 3.74 5.88 2.96
CA VAL A 245 3.36 7.26 2.62
C VAL A 245 3.03 7.40 1.13
N LEU A 246 3.81 6.73 0.27
CA LEU A 246 3.56 6.78 -1.18
C LEU A 246 2.25 6.10 -1.58
N THR A 247 1.74 5.14 -0.80
CA THR A 247 0.41 4.55 -1.09
C THR A 247 -0.74 5.56 -0.96
N LEU A 248 -0.56 6.69 -0.24
CA LEU A 248 -1.55 7.77 -0.20
C LEU A 248 -1.75 8.48 -1.56
N LEU A 249 -0.89 8.23 -2.55
CA LEU A 249 -1.14 8.66 -3.94
C LEU A 249 -2.34 7.93 -4.56
N GLU A 250 -2.69 6.74 -4.09
CA GLU A 250 -3.83 5.95 -4.58
C GLU A 250 -5.16 6.72 -4.46
N PRO A 251 -5.62 7.14 -3.26
CA PRO A 251 -6.87 7.89 -3.14
C PRO A 251 -6.82 9.26 -3.86
N PHE A 252 -5.67 9.89 -3.95
CA PHE A 252 -5.49 11.11 -4.74
C PHE A 252 -5.78 10.85 -6.22
N VAL A 253 -5.16 9.83 -6.80
CA VAL A 253 -5.37 9.45 -8.21
C VAL A 253 -6.82 9.03 -8.45
N ALA A 254 -7.43 8.28 -7.52
CA ALA A 254 -8.83 7.87 -7.61
C ALA A 254 -9.77 9.08 -7.73
N VAL A 255 -9.58 10.13 -6.93
CA VAL A 255 -10.38 11.37 -6.99
C VAL A 255 -10.13 12.14 -8.27
N VAL A 256 -8.86 12.27 -8.71
CA VAL A 256 -8.53 12.94 -9.98
C VAL A 256 -9.19 12.23 -11.16
N LEU A 257 -9.14 10.91 -11.20
CA LEU A 257 -9.75 10.13 -12.27
C LEU A 257 -11.28 10.16 -12.22
N ALA A 258 -11.89 10.15 -11.02
CA ALA A 258 -13.34 10.33 -10.86
C ALA A 258 -13.79 11.68 -11.43
N ALA A 259 -13.04 12.75 -11.16
CA ALA A 259 -13.31 14.07 -11.73
C ALA A 259 -13.14 14.07 -13.26
N ALA A 260 -12.03 13.55 -13.78
CA ALA A 260 -11.69 13.63 -15.20
C ALA A 260 -12.58 12.72 -16.08
N VAL A 261 -12.90 11.50 -15.59
CA VAL A 261 -13.59 10.47 -16.39
C VAL A 261 -15.09 10.40 -16.08
N MET A 262 -15.46 10.65 -14.81
CA MET A 262 -16.85 10.55 -14.35
C MET A 262 -17.56 11.91 -14.26
N GLY A 263 -16.82 13.03 -14.47
CA GLY A 263 -17.37 14.39 -14.39
C GLY A 263 -17.69 14.84 -12.97
N GLU A 264 -17.12 14.18 -11.95
CA GLU A 264 -17.35 14.56 -10.56
C GLU A 264 -16.69 15.92 -10.25
N ARG A 265 -17.40 16.79 -9.53
CA ARG A 265 -16.87 18.11 -9.16
C ARG A 265 -15.96 17.99 -7.94
N VAL A 266 -14.72 18.41 -8.11
CA VAL A 266 -13.74 18.49 -7.01
C VAL A 266 -13.80 19.88 -6.38
N GLY A 267 -14.09 19.95 -5.07
CA GLY A 267 -14.11 21.21 -4.33
C GLY A 267 -12.71 21.76 -4.06
N LEU A 268 -12.62 23.04 -3.71
CA LEU A 268 -11.35 23.68 -3.35
C LEU A 268 -10.67 22.97 -2.17
N VAL A 269 -11.42 22.52 -1.19
CA VAL A 269 -10.90 21.79 -0.02
C VAL A 269 -10.23 20.49 -0.46
N SER A 270 -10.89 19.73 -1.35
CA SER A 270 -10.32 18.49 -1.90
C SER A 270 -9.07 18.76 -2.74
N LEU A 271 -8.99 19.87 -3.48
CA LEU A 271 -7.77 20.27 -4.22
C LEU A 271 -6.60 20.59 -3.28
N VAL A 272 -6.86 21.31 -2.17
CA VAL A 272 -5.86 21.55 -1.11
C VAL A 272 -5.41 20.22 -0.52
N GLY A 273 -6.35 19.31 -0.23
CA GLY A 273 -6.06 17.96 0.27
C GLY A 273 -5.14 17.19 -0.67
N GLY A 274 -5.44 17.17 -1.96
CA GLY A 274 -4.60 16.54 -2.97
C GLY A 274 -3.19 17.14 -3.04
N THR A 275 -3.08 18.47 -2.93
CA THR A 275 -1.78 19.17 -2.91
C THR A 275 -0.94 18.76 -1.69
N LEU A 276 -1.56 18.61 -0.51
CA LEU A 276 -0.87 18.14 0.69
C LEU A 276 -0.41 16.68 0.57
N ILE A 277 -1.21 15.79 -0.06
CA ILE A 277 -0.77 14.41 -0.34
C ILE A 277 0.49 14.42 -1.21
N LEU A 278 0.50 15.20 -2.29
CA LEU A 278 1.67 15.35 -3.15
C LEU A 278 2.87 15.95 -2.40
N ALA A 279 2.66 16.92 -1.51
CA ALA A 279 3.72 17.48 -0.67
C ALA A 279 4.31 16.42 0.28
N GLY A 280 3.48 15.60 0.92
CA GLY A 280 3.92 14.49 1.76
C GLY A 280 4.74 13.45 0.97
N ALA A 281 4.29 13.08 -0.23
CA ALA A 281 5.04 12.20 -1.13
C ALA A 281 6.39 12.83 -1.53
N LEU A 282 6.42 14.12 -1.85
CA LEU A 282 7.64 14.86 -2.19
C LEU A 282 8.63 14.91 -1.02
N LEU A 283 8.15 15.11 0.21
CA LEU A 283 8.98 15.03 1.41
C LEU A 283 9.68 13.67 1.54
N VAL A 284 9.00 12.57 1.20
CA VAL A 284 9.60 11.24 1.17
C VAL A 284 10.65 11.12 0.07
N VAL A 285 10.32 11.55 -1.15
CA VAL A 285 11.21 11.42 -2.32
C VAL A 285 12.50 12.21 -2.13
N THR A 286 12.41 13.46 -1.66
CA THR A 286 13.55 14.38 -1.48
C THR A 286 14.34 14.14 -0.18
N GLY A 287 13.90 13.20 0.68
CA GLY A 287 14.58 12.87 1.93
C GLY A 287 15.98 12.28 1.72
N PRO A 288 16.87 12.37 2.74
CA PRO A 288 18.23 11.83 2.65
C PRO A 288 18.24 10.31 2.49
N VAL A 289 19.23 9.80 1.74
CA VAL A 289 19.45 8.36 1.57
C VAL A 289 19.87 7.75 2.92
N PRO A 290 19.27 6.64 3.37
CA PRO A 290 19.71 5.93 4.56
C PRO A 290 21.19 5.52 4.41
N GLY A 291 22.04 5.88 5.38
CA GLY A 291 23.45 5.48 5.41
C GLY A 291 24.46 6.51 4.87
N THR A 292 24.05 7.61 4.26
CA THR A 292 24.95 8.74 3.99
C THR A 292 24.90 9.70 5.16
N ASN A 293 25.76 9.50 6.17
CA ASN A 293 26.08 10.58 7.08
C ASN A 293 26.83 11.64 6.25
N THR A 294 26.21 12.78 6.01
CA THR A 294 26.93 13.99 5.72
C THR A 294 27.57 14.41 7.04
N THR A 295 28.74 13.91 7.34
CA THR A 295 29.67 14.59 8.25
C THR A 295 30.08 15.87 7.55
N SER A 296 29.30 16.91 7.74
CA SER A 296 29.75 18.27 7.53
C SER A 296 30.65 18.61 8.71
N GLY A 297 31.94 18.78 8.46
CA GLY A 297 32.84 19.52 9.30
C GLY A 297 33.52 18.73 10.40
N ASP A 298 34.57 18.00 10.05
CA ASP A 298 35.80 17.93 10.82
C ASP A 298 36.96 18.01 9.82
N GLU A 299 37.30 19.23 9.44
CA GLU A 299 38.66 19.53 8.99
C GLU A 299 39.59 19.27 10.20
N PRO A 300 40.59 18.43 10.08
CA PRO A 300 41.65 18.40 11.09
C PRO A 300 42.35 19.74 11.02
N LYS A 301 42.16 20.57 12.08
CA LYS A 301 43.01 21.73 12.31
C LYS A 301 44.44 21.21 12.37
N GLY A 302 45.22 21.57 11.37
CA GLY A 302 46.63 21.36 11.31
C GLY A 302 47.28 21.97 12.52
N GLY A 303 47.79 21.15 13.41
CA GLY A 303 48.78 21.51 14.38
C GLY A 303 50.13 21.66 13.68
N VAL A 304 50.49 22.89 13.41
CA VAL A 304 51.89 23.26 13.15
C VAL A 304 52.54 23.32 14.54
N ASP A 305 53.36 22.33 14.85
CA ASP A 305 54.38 22.52 15.89
C ASP A 305 55.75 22.52 15.23
N SER A 306 56.26 23.75 15.12
CA SER A 306 57.67 24.05 15.00
C SER A 306 58.30 23.90 16.39
N ALA A 307 59.40 23.22 16.50
CA ALA A 307 60.56 23.76 17.18
C ALA A 307 61.63 22.70 17.50
N ALA A 308 62.85 23.09 17.19
CA ALA A 308 64.16 22.72 17.72
C ALA A 308 64.64 21.30 17.57
#